data_6e30f1f2ac3f2ef2dd41664548336283
#
_entry.id   6e30f1f2ac3f2ef2dd41664548336283
#
_cell.length_a   1.000
_cell.length_b   1.000
_cell.length_c   1.000
_cell.angle_alpha   90.00
_cell.angle_beta   90.00
_cell.angle_gamma   90.00
#
_symmetry.space_group_name_H-M   'P 1'
#
loop_
_entity.id
_entity.type
_entity.pdbx_description
1 polymer ?
#
loop_
_entity_poly.entity_id
_entity_poly.type
_entity_poly.pdbx_seq_one_letter_code
_entity_poly.pdbx_strand_id
1 'polypeptide(L)'
;FKKISKNKEIISQSDIGIHNSGIINGRPVFFDFEYSGMDNPIKMISDIYYQPELSIKYENYKIFLKKLIKHFNYKFNKNDILIEQLLKIKMIMNICNIFVKKKYILNNMNELYLENLKKKRLIKCFKIFKKKSFLA
;
A
#
# COMPACT_ATOMS: atom_id res chain seq x y z
N PHE A 1 -2.65 25.03 12.10
CA PHE A 1 -2.76 24.08 10.98
C PHE A 1 -2.86 24.88 9.70
N LYS A 2 -1.74 25.00 8.92
CA LYS A 2 -1.80 25.55 7.56
C LYS A 2 -2.75 24.66 6.76
N LYS A 3 -3.77 25.25 6.13
CA LYS A 3 -4.64 24.59 5.15
C LYS A 3 -3.78 23.78 4.21
N ILE A 4 -3.84 22.46 4.30
CA ILE A 4 -3.28 21.57 3.28
C ILE A 4 -3.95 22.02 2.00
N SER A 5 -3.16 22.52 1.03
CA SER A 5 -3.70 22.92 -0.26
C SER A 5 -4.58 21.75 -0.74
N LYS A 6 -5.76 22.07 -1.27
CA LYS A 6 -6.64 21.09 -1.93
C LYS A 6 -5.91 20.54 -3.17
N ASN A 7 -4.88 19.72 -2.95
CA ASN A 7 -4.35 18.88 -3.99
C ASN A 7 -5.51 18.02 -4.46
N LYS A 8 -5.68 17.93 -5.76
CA LYS A 8 -6.79 17.23 -6.39
C LYS A 8 -6.93 15.85 -5.75
N GLU A 9 -7.98 15.64 -5.00
CA GLU A 9 -8.36 14.34 -4.52
C GLU A 9 -8.80 13.49 -5.71
N ILE A 10 -8.56 12.22 -5.64
CA ILE A 10 -8.98 11.24 -6.65
C ILE A 10 -9.90 10.20 -6.01
N ILE A 11 -10.77 9.61 -6.80
CA ILE A 11 -11.50 8.44 -6.38
C ILE A 11 -10.53 7.26 -6.37
N SER A 12 -10.37 6.62 -5.21
CA SER A 12 -9.51 5.45 -5.01
C SER A 12 -10.30 4.30 -4.44
N GLN A 13 -9.94 3.07 -4.80
CA GLN A 13 -10.46 1.86 -4.17
C GLN A 13 -9.99 1.74 -2.71
N SER A 14 -8.93 2.45 -2.32
CA SER A 14 -8.30 2.47 -0.99
C SER A 14 -7.62 1.17 -0.55
N ASP A 15 -8.05 0.02 -1.00
CA ASP A 15 -7.41 -1.28 -0.71
C ASP A 15 -7.05 -2.00 -2.03
N ILE A 16 -6.14 -1.38 -2.79
CA ILE A 16 -5.68 -1.93 -4.07
C ILE A 16 -4.68 -3.05 -3.80
N GLY A 17 -5.06 -4.27 -4.14
CA GLY A 17 -4.22 -5.45 -4.01
C GLY A 17 -4.60 -6.56 -4.99
N ILE A 18 -3.77 -7.62 -5.07
CA ILE A 18 -4.07 -8.81 -5.90
C ILE A 18 -5.37 -9.46 -5.45
N HIS A 19 -5.65 -9.45 -4.15
CA HIS A 19 -6.87 -10.02 -3.57
C HIS A 19 -8.15 -9.29 -3.99
N ASN A 20 -8.03 -8.01 -4.39
CA ASN A 20 -9.14 -7.15 -4.82
C ASN A 20 -9.06 -6.81 -6.32
N SER A 21 -8.37 -7.63 -7.10
CA SER A 21 -8.23 -7.44 -8.54
C SER A 21 -8.19 -8.77 -9.29
N GLY A 22 -8.59 -8.75 -10.55
CA GLY A 22 -8.58 -9.90 -11.44
C GLY A 22 -8.36 -9.49 -12.88
N ILE A 23 -8.35 -10.47 -13.79
CA ILE A 23 -8.29 -10.25 -15.23
C ILE A 23 -9.48 -10.93 -15.87
N ILE A 24 -10.30 -10.16 -16.57
CA ILE A 24 -11.42 -10.67 -17.37
C ILE A 24 -11.20 -10.23 -18.82
N ASN A 25 -11.16 -11.21 -19.73
CA ASN A 25 -10.90 -10.97 -21.16
C ASN A 25 -9.66 -10.10 -21.42
N GLY A 26 -8.57 -10.35 -20.70
CA GLY A 26 -7.30 -9.61 -20.83
C GLY A 26 -7.32 -8.19 -20.23
N ARG A 27 -8.39 -7.79 -19.57
CA ARG A 27 -8.52 -6.47 -18.93
C ARG A 27 -8.48 -6.59 -17.42
N PRO A 28 -7.75 -5.70 -16.71
CA PRO A 28 -7.80 -5.66 -15.26
C PRO A 28 -9.20 -5.23 -14.80
N VAL A 29 -9.71 -5.95 -13.80
CA VAL A 29 -10.96 -5.65 -13.12
C VAL A 29 -10.65 -5.52 -11.64
N PHE A 30 -11.24 -4.52 -11.01
CA PHE A 30 -11.14 -4.30 -9.58
C PHE A 30 -12.49 -4.55 -8.93
N PHE A 31 -12.49 -5.10 -7.73
CA PHE A 31 -13.67 -5.38 -6.93
C PHE A 31 -13.37 -5.03 -5.46
N ASP A 32 -14.37 -5.15 -4.60
CA ASP A 32 -14.29 -4.77 -3.18
C ASP A 32 -13.99 -3.27 -2.97
N PHE A 33 -15.01 -2.47 -3.26
CA PHE A 33 -14.97 -1.02 -3.14
C PHE A 33 -15.50 -0.50 -1.78
N GLU A 34 -15.60 -1.36 -0.76
CA GLU A 34 -16.20 -0.98 0.52
C GLU A 34 -15.45 0.18 1.21
N TYR A 35 -14.15 0.31 0.98
CA TYR A 35 -13.32 1.41 1.50
C TYR A 35 -13.08 2.52 0.47
N SER A 36 -13.73 2.48 -0.68
CA SER A 36 -13.50 3.47 -1.73
C SER A 36 -13.95 4.86 -1.29
N GLY A 37 -13.21 5.86 -1.72
CA GLY A 37 -13.50 7.25 -1.40
C GLY A 37 -12.55 8.23 -2.05
N MET A 38 -12.67 9.49 -1.62
CA MET A 38 -11.76 10.55 -2.06
C MET A 38 -10.45 10.44 -1.31
N ASP A 39 -9.39 10.20 -2.04
CA ASP A 39 -8.04 9.99 -1.50
C ASP A 39 -7.02 10.94 -2.13
N ASN A 40 -5.92 11.15 -1.39
CA ASN A 40 -4.73 11.75 -1.97
C ASN A 40 -4.09 10.76 -2.96
N PRO A 41 -3.69 11.20 -4.18
CA PRO A 41 -3.00 10.34 -5.16
C PRO A 41 -1.79 9.60 -4.59
N ILE A 42 -1.04 10.22 -3.68
CA ILE A 42 0.11 9.60 -3.02
C ILE A 42 -0.30 8.36 -2.21
N LYS A 43 -1.49 8.38 -1.59
CA LYS A 43 -1.99 7.21 -0.87
C LYS A 43 -2.21 6.04 -1.82
N MET A 44 -2.93 6.23 -2.92
CA MET A 44 -3.17 5.18 -3.92
C MET A 44 -1.85 4.61 -4.47
N ILE A 45 -0.90 5.49 -4.79
CA ILE A 45 0.43 5.11 -5.28
C ILE A 45 1.18 4.30 -4.23
N SER A 46 1.17 4.76 -2.97
CA SER A 46 1.85 4.09 -1.87
C SER A 46 1.26 2.71 -1.56
N ASP A 47 -0.07 2.60 -1.58
CA ASP A 47 -0.77 1.33 -1.35
C ASP A 47 -0.34 0.28 -2.39
N ILE A 48 -0.18 0.66 -3.65
CA ILE A 48 0.35 -0.23 -4.70
C ILE A 48 1.84 -0.52 -4.50
N TYR A 49 2.66 0.51 -4.23
CA TYR A 49 4.11 0.35 -4.16
C TYR A 49 4.58 -0.44 -2.95
N TYR A 50 3.96 -0.22 -1.81
CA TYR A 50 4.33 -0.87 -0.56
C TYR A 50 3.55 -2.16 -0.29
N GLN A 51 2.60 -2.53 -1.16
CA GLN A 51 1.84 -3.77 -1.03
C GLN A 51 2.80 -4.98 -0.99
N PRO A 52 2.79 -5.78 0.09
CA PRO A 52 3.75 -6.87 0.27
C PRO A 52 3.50 -8.05 -0.67
N GLU A 53 2.28 -8.19 -1.19
CA GLU A 53 1.87 -9.26 -2.10
C GLU A 53 2.15 -8.89 -3.57
N LEU A 54 2.37 -7.61 -3.87
CA LEU A 54 2.70 -7.13 -5.21
C LEU A 54 4.22 -7.03 -5.37
N SER A 55 4.81 -7.97 -6.10
CA SER A 55 6.22 -7.91 -6.49
C SER A 55 6.39 -7.15 -7.80
N ILE A 56 6.08 -5.85 -7.79
CA ILE A 56 6.26 -5.02 -8.98
C ILE A 56 7.73 -4.61 -9.10
N LYS A 57 8.34 -4.87 -10.25
CA LYS A 57 9.68 -4.36 -10.55
C LYS A 57 9.66 -2.84 -10.57
N TYR A 58 10.73 -2.24 -10.06
CA TYR A 58 10.82 -0.77 -9.90
C TYR A 58 10.64 -0.03 -11.23
N GLU A 59 11.14 -0.57 -12.33
CA GLU A 59 11.03 0.00 -13.67
C GLU A 59 9.56 0.07 -14.13
N ASN A 60 8.81 -1.01 -13.94
CA ASN A 60 7.38 -1.05 -14.27
C ASN A 60 6.59 -0.08 -13.40
N TYR A 61 6.98 0.03 -12.13
CA TYR A 61 6.40 0.99 -11.22
C TYR A 61 6.63 2.43 -11.66
N LYS A 62 7.85 2.77 -12.12
CA LYS A 62 8.15 4.10 -12.69
C LYS A 62 7.27 4.44 -13.89
N ILE A 63 7.03 3.48 -14.78
CA ILE A 63 6.14 3.68 -15.94
C ILE A 63 4.72 3.96 -15.46
N PHE A 64 4.23 3.16 -14.52
CA PHE A 64 2.91 3.36 -13.91
C PHE A 64 2.80 4.74 -13.28
N LEU A 65 3.77 5.13 -12.44
CA LEU A 65 3.82 6.41 -11.76
C LEU A 65 3.76 7.59 -12.75
N LYS A 66 4.58 7.55 -13.82
CA LYS A 66 4.58 8.59 -14.87
C LYS A 66 3.20 8.72 -15.53
N LYS A 67 2.54 7.60 -15.87
CA LYS A 67 1.21 7.60 -16.48
C LYS A 67 0.17 8.20 -15.53
N LEU A 68 0.23 7.85 -14.26
CA LEU A 68 -0.70 8.30 -13.25
C LEU A 68 -0.55 9.81 -12.99
N ILE A 69 0.69 10.29 -12.84
CA ILE A 69 0.98 11.73 -12.68
C ILE A 69 0.43 12.53 -13.87
N LYS A 70 0.68 12.04 -15.09
CA LYS A 70 0.18 12.68 -16.31
C LYS A 70 -1.36 12.68 -16.34
N HIS A 71 -2.00 11.55 -16.02
CA HIS A 71 -3.45 11.40 -16.05
C HIS A 71 -4.16 12.35 -15.07
N PHE A 72 -3.66 12.44 -13.84
CA PHE A 72 -4.23 13.33 -12.82
C PHE A 72 -3.70 14.76 -12.87
N ASN A 73 -2.74 15.05 -13.76
CA ASN A 73 -2.04 16.34 -13.78
C ASN A 73 -1.55 16.73 -12.37
N TYR A 74 -0.94 15.75 -11.69
CA TYR A 74 -0.49 15.90 -10.30
C TYR A 74 0.90 16.49 -10.25
N LYS A 75 1.11 17.46 -9.38
CA LYS A 75 2.42 18.06 -9.11
C LYS A 75 2.84 17.71 -7.70
N PHE A 76 3.96 17.01 -7.59
CA PHE A 76 4.53 16.65 -6.28
C PHE A 76 4.97 17.91 -5.52
N ASN A 77 4.83 17.83 -4.20
CA ASN A 77 5.31 18.86 -3.28
C ASN A 77 6.06 18.20 -2.09
N LYS A 78 6.69 19.01 -1.25
CA LYS A 78 7.47 18.52 -0.11
C LYS A 78 6.67 17.68 0.89
N ASN A 79 5.38 17.97 1.05
CA ASN A 79 4.52 17.23 1.97
C ASN A 79 4.25 15.81 1.47
N ASP A 80 4.29 15.58 0.15
CA ASP A 80 4.04 14.26 -0.43
C ASP A 80 5.09 13.25 0.01
N ILE A 81 6.34 13.67 0.21
CA ILE A 81 7.42 12.83 0.75
C ILE A 81 7.07 12.38 2.18
N LEU A 82 6.59 13.30 3.00
CA LEU A 82 6.18 12.97 4.37
C LEU A 82 4.97 12.03 4.38
N ILE A 83 3.98 12.27 3.54
CA ILE A 83 2.80 11.41 3.38
C ILE A 83 3.24 10.01 2.95
N GLU A 84 4.14 9.91 1.97
CA GLU A 84 4.69 8.62 1.52
C GLU A 84 5.35 7.85 2.67
N GLN A 85 6.20 8.52 3.47
CA GLN A 85 6.90 7.88 4.59
C GLN A 85 5.91 7.41 5.66
N LEU A 86 4.90 8.20 5.98
CA LEU A 86 3.84 7.80 6.92
C LEU A 86 3.05 6.60 6.41
N LEU A 87 2.72 6.55 5.12
CA LEU A 87 2.01 5.43 4.50
C LEU A 87 2.87 4.16 4.47
N LYS A 88 4.17 4.30 4.25
CA LYS A 88 5.15 3.19 4.39
C LYS A 88 5.14 2.61 5.80
N ILE A 89 5.20 3.46 6.82
CA ILE A 89 5.13 3.05 8.22
C ILE A 89 3.79 2.38 8.51
N LYS A 90 2.66 2.98 8.08
CA LYS A 90 1.32 2.38 8.20
C LYS A 90 1.27 0.97 7.64
N MET A 91 1.84 0.73 6.45
CA MET A 91 1.87 -0.58 5.83
C MET A 91 2.66 -1.59 6.67
N ILE A 92 3.82 -1.19 7.21
CA ILE A 92 4.62 -2.02 8.12
C ILE A 92 3.82 -2.35 9.38
N MET A 93 3.16 -1.37 10.00
CA MET A 93 2.33 -1.59 11.19
C MET A 93 1.18 -2.56 10.92
N ASN A 94 0.51 -2.46 9.77
CA ASN A 94 -0.55 -3.40 9.37
C ASN A 94 -0.03 -4.84 9.27
N ILE A 95 1.17 -5.04 8.73
CA ILE A 95 1.79 -6.37 8.67
C ILE A 95 2.15 -6.87 10.07
N CYS A 96 2.59 -5.97 10.95
CA CYS A 96 2.97 -6.27 12.34
C CYS A 96 1.76 -6.55 13.26
N ASN A 97 0.53 -6.31 12.83
CA ASN A 97 -0.67 -6.56 13.65
C ASN A 97 -0.77 -8.00 14.18
N ILE A 98 -0.13 -8.97 13.52
CA ILE A 98 -0.07 -10.35 14.00
C ILE A 98 0.60 -10.48 15.38
N PHE A 99 1.50 -9.55 15.74
CA PHE A 99 2.20 -9.55 17.03
C PHE A 99 1.36 -8.95 18.16
N VAL A 100 0.30 -8.20 17.81
CA VAL A 100 -0.55 -7.46 18.75
C VAL A 100 -1.93 -8.11 18.92
N LYS A 101 -2.33 -9.01 18.02
CA LYS A 101 -3.66 -9.65 18.07
C LYS A 101 -3.91 -10.35 19.39
N LYS A 102 -5.11 -10.12 19.93
CA LYS A 102 -5.56 -10.69 21.19
C LYS A 102 -5.39 -12.21 21.24
N LYS A 103 -4.95 -12.67 22.39
CA LYS A 103 -4.59 -14.06 22.72
C LYS A 103 -5.62 -15.13 22.27
N TYR A 104 -6.92 -14.79 22.22
CA TYR A 104 -7.96 -15.76 21.82
C TYR A 104 -7.91 -16.18 20.33
N ILE A 105 -7.46 -15.28 19.42
CA ILE A 105 -7.30 -15.62 17.98
C ILE A 105 -6.06 -16.47 17.78
N LEU A 106 -5.03 -16.26 18.62
CA LEU A 106 -3.76 -16.96 18.54
C LEU A 106 -3.79 -18.35 19.22
N ASN A 107 -4.63 -18.49 20.25
CA ASN A 107 -4.75 -19.75 21.01
C ASN A 107 -5.32 -20.92 20.18
N ASN A 108 -6.00 -20.65 19.07
CA ASN A 108 -6.55 -21.70 18.19
C ASN A 108 -5.60 -22.06 17.03
N MET A 109 -4.43 -21.46 16.97
CA MET A 109 -3.41 -21.75 15.96
C MET A 109 -2.32 -22.64 16.53
N ASN A 110 -1.85 -23.61 15.73
CA ASN A 110 -0.65 -24.38 16.08
C ASN A 110 0.54 -23.43 16.25
N GLU A 111 1.28 -23.57 17.35
CA GLU A 111 2.42 -22.69 17.69
C GLU A 111 3.45 -22.61 16.57
N LEU A 112 3.80 -23.74 15.97
CA LEU A 112 4.77 -23.80 14.88
C LEU A 112 4.28 -23.02 13.64
N TYR A 113 2.98 -23.12 13.33
CA TYR A 113 2.36 -22.35 12.25
C TYR A 113 2.42 -20.85 12.56
N LEU A 114 2.09 -20.45 13.78
CA LEU A 114 2.12 -19.06 14.21
C LEU A 114 3.53 -18.46 14.14
N GLU A 115 4.54 -19.21 14.61
CA GLU A 115 5.93 -18.75 14.51
C GLU A 115 6.39 -18.58 13.07
N ASN A 116 6.08 -19.52 12.20
CA ASN A 116 6.40 -19.42 10.78
C ASN A 116 5.70 -18.23 10.13
N LEU A 117 4.45 -17.97 10.50
CA LEU A 117 3.69 -16.82 10.02
C LEU A 117 4.33 -15.50 10.50
N LYS A 118 4.72 -15.40 11.76
CA LYS A 118 5.43 -14.24 12.31
C LYS A 118 6.75 -13.98 11.58
N LYS A 119 7.57 -15.03 11.36
CA LYS A 119 8.83 -14.94 10.60
C LYS A 119 8.57 -14.42 9.17
N LYS A 120 7.58 -14.97 8.46
CA LYS A 120 7.20 -14.50 7.11
C LYS A 120 6.78 -13.01 7.12
N ARG A 121 6.01 -12.58 8.12
CA ARG A 121 5.58 -11.19 8.26
C ARG A 121 6.75 -10.25 8.53
N LEU A 122 7.70 -10.62 9.39
CA LEU A 122 8.92 -9.84 9.63
C LEU A 122 9.73 -9.66 8.34
N ILE A 123 9.93 -10.71 7.56
CA ILE A 123 10.64 -10.63 6.28
C ILE A 123 9.94 -9.62 5.34
N LYS A 124 8.60 -9.64 5.28
CA LYS A 124 7.82 -8.66 4.49
C LYS A 124 8.05 -7.23 5.01
N CYS A 125 8.03 -7.01 6.32
CA CYS A 125 8.32 -5.70 6.92
C CYS A 125 9.71 -5.19 6.54
N PHE A 126 10.74 -6.03 6.64
CA PHE A 126 12.11 -5.65 6.25
C PHE A 126 12.22 -5.32 4.77
N LYS A 127 11.54 -6.07 3.90
CA LYS A 127 11.50 -5.77 2.45
C LYS A 127 10.90 -4.40 2.19
N ILE A 128 9.79 -4.05 2.84
CA ILE A 128 9.16 -2.74 2.70
C ILE A 128 10.06 -1.66 3.28
N PHE A 129 10.63 -1.87 4.47
CA PHE A 129 11.51 -0.91 5.12
C PHE A 129 12.71 -0.54 4.23
N LYS A 130 13.31 -1.53 3.55
CA LYS A 130 14.44 -1.33 2.63
C LYS A 130 14.05 -0.71 1.28
N LYS A 131 12.77 -0.66 0.92
CA LYS A 131 12.36 0.02 -0.32
C LYS A 131 12.70 1.50 -0.24
N LYS A 132 13.37 2.02 -1.27
CA LYS A 132 13.62 3.45 -1.41
C LYS A 132 12.29 4.19 -1.58
N SER A 133 12.28 5.48 -1.23
CA SER A 133 11.18 6.34 -1.59
C SER A 133 11.02 6.40 -3.10
N PHE A 134 9.80 6.44 -3.58
CA PHE A 134 9.54 6.64 -5.00
C PHE A 134 9.53 8.12 -5.40
N LEU A 135 9.57 9.00 -4.41
CA LEU A 135 9.63 10.45 -4.57
C LEU A 135 11.05 11.03 -4.37
N ALA A 136 12.01 10.18 -3.96
CA ALA A 136 13.40 10.57 -3.74
C ALA A 136 14.26 10.40 -4.99
#